data_412475b44e3e4a72395460bf839ecf81
#
_entry.id   412475b44e3e4a72395460bf839ecf81
#
_cell.length_a   1.000
_cell.length_b   1.000
_cell.length_c   1.000
_cell.angle_alpha   90.00
_cell.angle_beta   90.00
_cell.angle_gamma   90.00
#
_symmetry.space_group_name_H-M   'P 1'
#
loop_
_entity.id
_entity.type
_entity.pdbx_description
1 polymer ?
#
loop_
_entity_poly.entity_id
_entity_poly.type
_entity_poly.pdbx_seq_one_letter_code
_entity_poly.pdbx_strand_id
1 'polypeptide(L)'
;MHEKYGPIVRINPEELHCDDPDFADEIAPASTARVRDRPNHFLKSFAGPAKVATAATREHELHRRRKNAVSRFFSRAQMLRLEPEIHAMAQKMCDKILMCAGKGPVEMIHVFGCFAADTISQYAYGTPFGFLDQDGWLPNLKPGLEAISRTQYLFRFIPVLRHLVAFAPYLGKLMGANIARLMKDMYETIPDLIMKAKKDPAKGRIFTELLDSSLPEEEKTLYRLSGEGFSLIAAGTESPANTLIIITYFLLTRPKITARLAEDLRGINPGELSWCDLEQRPYLNGVIYEGLRMSYGMSSRLAMVPRNEDLHYQHGDYQYVIPRGTAIGMSSSIAHHDENVFPNSHEFAPERWINAQGQKNKALEKYMTSFGKGTRQCLGMNLAFCELYLVVAAMVLRSIPRMEIYDTNWDDIAYDYDLLTPQPKKGARGLRVTIT
;
A
#
# COMPACT_ATOMS: atom_id res chain seq x y z
N MET A 1 8.94 -24.47 -5.20
CA MET A 1 8.23 -25.51 -4.40
C MET A 1 6.99 -26.00 -5.15
N HIS A 2 6.17 -25.10 -5.68
CA HIS A 2 4.94 -25.44 -6.40
C HIS A 2 5.19 -26.32 -7.62
N GLU A 3 6.20 -26.04 -8.44
CA GLU A 3 6.62 -26.90 -9.56
C GLU A 3 6.86 -28.37 -9.17
N LYS A 4 7.29 -28.59 -7.93
CA LYS A 4 7.61 -29.94 -7.43
C LYS A 4 6.44 -30.61 -6.70
N TYR A 5 5.62 -29.84 -5.97
CA TYR A 5 4.65 -30.39 -5.02
C TYR A 5 3.20 -30.03 -5.36
N GLY A 6 2.99 -29.28 -6.46
CA GLY A 6 1.66 -28.87 -6.92
C GLY A 6 1.16 -27.56 -6.32
N PRO A 7 -0.11 -27.22 -6.58
CA PRO A 7 -0.65 -25.88 -6.35
C PRO A 7 -0.85 -25.52 -4.86
N ILE A 8 -0.86 -26.49 -3.96
CA ILE A 8 -0.95 -26.25 -2.52
C ILE A 8 0.23 -26.94 -1.83
N VAL A 9 1.06 -26.14 -1.17
CA VAL A 9 2.25 -26.63 -0.47
C VAL A 9 2.24 -26.20 1.00
N ARG A 10 2.70 -27.11 1.87
CA ARG A 10 2.94 -26.82 3.28
C ARG A 10 4.30 -26.14 3.42
N ILE A 11 4.30 -24.84 3.73
CA ILE A 11 5.52 -24.01 3.82
C ILE A 11 6.13 -24.00 5.23
N ASN A 12 5.34 -24.32 6.24
CA ASN A 12 5.76 -24.54 7.61
C ASN A 12 4.70 -25.41 8.32
N PRO A 13 4.90 -25.87 9.58
CA PRO A 13 3.96 -26.76 10.25
C PRO A 13 2.53 -26.24 10.37
N GLU A 14 2.34 -24.90 10.38
CA GLU A 14 1.06 -24.25 10.65
C GLU A 14 0.44 -23.56 9.43
N GLU A 15 1.13 -23.53 8.26
CA GLU A 15 0.71 -22.69 7.13
C GLU A 15 0.86 -23.39 5.79
N LEU A 16 -0.19 -23.28 4.98
CA LEU A 16 -0.21 -23.68 3.57
C LEU A 16 -0.06 -22.44 2.69
N HIS A 17 0.56 -22.62 1.52
CA HIS A 17 0.60 -21.65 0.44
C HIS A 17 -0.08 -22.23 -0.81
N CYS A 18 -0.92 -21.39 -1.45
CA CYS A 18 -1.56 -21.69 -2.73
C CYS A 18 -0.99 -20.77 -3.80
N ASP A 19 -0.66 -21.30 -4.98
CA ASP A 19 -0.25 -20.50 -6.15
C ASP A 19 -1.33 -20.40 -7.24
N ASP A 20 -2.45 -21.11 -7.08
CA ASP A 20 -3.57 -21.04 -8.02
C ASP A 20 -4.43 -19.78 -7.79
N PRO A 21 -4.36 -18.76 -8.68
CA PRO A 21 -5.09 -17.51 -8.50
C PRO A 21 -6.61 -17.66 -8.56
N ASP A 22 -7.16 -18.69 -9.17
CA ASP A 22 -8.61 -18.96 -9.18
C ASP A 22 -9.13 -19.38 -7.80
N PHE A 23 -8.26 -19.88 -6.91
CA PHE A 23 -8.64 -20.25 -5.53
C PHE A 23 -8.59 -19.05 -4.55
N ALA A 24 -8.19 -17.88 -4.99
CA ALA A 24 -8.00 -16.71 -4.12
C ALA A 24 -9.29 -16.28 -3.39
N ASP A 25 -10.45 -16.34 -4.04
CA ASP A 25 -11.74 -15.96 -3.46
C ASP A 25 -12.25 -17.00 -2.46
N GLU A 26 -11.84 -18.28 -2.57
CA GLU A 26 -12.09 -19.31 -1.56
C GLU A 26 -11.26 -19.09 -0.30
N ILE A 27 -10.00 -18.72 -0.47
CA ILE A 27 -9.12 -18.36 0.67
C ILE A 27 -9.65 -17.12 1.39
N ALA A 28 -10.01 -16.06 0.64
CA ALA A 28 -10.41 -14.76 1.16
C ALA A 28 -11.77 -14.31 0.58
N PRO A 29 -12.89 -14.92 1.01
CA PRO A 29 -14.21 -14.65 0.46
C PRO A 29 -14.73 -13.26 0.86
N ALA A 30 -15.54 -12.66 -0.02
CA ALA A 30 -16.23 -11.40 0.25
C ALA A 30 -17.41 -11.56 1.25
N SER A 31 -17.96 -12.77 1.37
CA SER A 31 -19.06 -13.05 2.29
C SER A 31 -18.64 -12.98 3.76
N THR A 32 -19.35 -12.20 4.55
CA THR A 32 -19.12 -12.08 6.00
C THR A 32 -19.58 -13.32 6.78
N ALA A 33 -20.40 -14.20 6.18
CA ALA A 33 -20.80 -15.47 6.78
C ALA A 33 -19.65 -16.50 6.76
N ARG A 34 -18.71 -16.35 5.85
CA ARG A 34 -17.53 -17.22 5.77
C ARG A 34 -16.40 -16.60 6.61
N VAL A 35 -16.29 -17.05 7.84
CA VAL A 35 -15.41 -16.46 8.85
C VAL A 35 -13.94 -16.75 8.55
N ARG A 36 -13.12 -15.70 8.49
CA ARG A 36 -11.66 -15.75 8.26
C ARG A 36 -10.92 -14.95 9.33
N ASP A 37 -10.17 -15.66 10.17
CA ASP A 37 -9.25 -15.03 11.12
C ASP A 37 -7.88 -14.79 10.48
N ARG A 38 -7.06 -13.93 11.11
CA ARG A 38 -5.63 -13.86 10.81
C ARG A 38 -4.86 -14.88 11.64
N PRO A 39 -3.83 -15.52 11.08
CA PRO A 39 -2.99 -16.44 11.84
C PRO A 39 -2.17 -15.70 12.92
N ASN A 40 -1.96 -16.36 14.05
CA ASN A 40 -1.26 -15.76 15.20
C ASN A 40 0.17 -15.30 14.87
N HIS A 41 0.88 -16.02 14.02
CA HIS A 41 2.25 -15.67 13.68
C HIS A 41 2.35 -14.32 12.92
N PHE A 42 1.34 -13.97 12.11
CA PHE A 42 1.27 -12.67 11.47
C PHE A 42 1.15 -11.54 12.50
N LEU A 43 0.33 -11.73 13.52
CA LEU A 43 0.09 -10.71 14.55
C LEU A 43 1.30 -10.45 15.44
N LYS A 44 2.17 -11.45 15.59
CA LYS A 44 3.43 -11.30 16.33
C LYS A 44 4.37 -10.27 15.70
N SER A 45 4.19 -9.95 14.42
CA SER A 45 4.98 -8.93 13.72
C SER A 45 4.68 -7.50 14.20
N PHE A 46 3.50 -7.25 14.79
CA PHE A 46 3.11 -5.93 15.25
C PHE A 46 3.57 -5.67 16.69
N ALA A 47 4.09 -4.48 16.94
CA ALA A 47 4.58 -4.06 18.24
C ALA A 47 4.10 -2.63 18.58
N GLY A 48 4.25 -2.21 19.85
CA GLY A 48 3.80 -0.90 20.32
C GLY A 48 2.32 -0.66 20.07
N PRO A 49 1.89 0.57 19.77
CA PRO A 49 0.50 0.91 19.47
C PRO A 49 -0.04 0.17 18.23
N ALA A 50 0.79 -0.14 17.24
CA ALA A 50 0.36 -0.84 16.02
C ALA A 50 -0.31 -2.21 16.29
N LYS A 51 0.02 -2.88 17.41
CA LYS A 51 -0.57 -4.18 17.79
C LYS A 51 -2.08 -4.14 18.05
N VAL A 52 -2.64 -2.96 18.34
CA VAL A 52 -4.06 -2.78 18.63
C VAL A 52 -4.83 -2.17 17.45
N ALA A 53 -4.17 -1.91 16.32
CA ALA A 53 -4.78 -1.43 15.09
C ALA A 53 -5.74 -2.45 14.46
N THR A 54 -6.66 -1.97 13.62
CA THR A 54 -7.59 -2.83 12.87
C THR A 54 -6.84 -3.86 12.02
N ALA A 55 -5.75 -3.46 11.34
CA ALA A 55 -4.92 -4.36 10.53
C ALA A 55 -4.31 -5.52 11.33
N ALA A 56 -3.99 -5.29 12.62
CA ALA A 56 -3.44 -6.27 13.55
C ALA A 56 -4.51 -7.08 14.32
N THR A 57 -5.78 -6.95 13.97
CA THR A 57 -6.86 -7.68 14.65
C THR A 57 -7.01 -9.08 14.09
N ARG A 58 -6.94 -10.09 14.97
CA ARG A 58 -7.07 -11.51 14.62
C ARG A 58 -8.50 -11.88 14.25
N GLU A 59 -9.40 -11.67 15.19
CA GLU A 59 -10.78 -12.16 15.14
C GLU A 59 -11.57 -11.46 14.05
N HIS A 60 -12.30 -12.24 13.26
CA HIS A 60 -13.10 -11.75 12.13
C HIS A 60 -14.12 -10.69 12.57
N GLU A 61 -14.91 -10.95 13.62
CA GLU A 61 -15.99 -10.07 14.05
C GLU A 61 -15.46 -8.75 14.62
N LEU A 62 -14.39 -8.81 15.43
CA LEU A 62 -13.77 -7.61 15.98
C LEU A 62 -13.15 -6.77 14.86
N HIS A 63 -12.42 -7.41 13.92
CA HIS A 63 -11.90 -6.73 12.74
C HIS A 63 -13.03 -6.07 11.93
N ARG A 64 -14.12 -6.79 11.66
CA ARG A 64 -15.27 -6.27 10.91
C ARG A 64 -15.88 -5.05 11.59
N ARG A 65 -16.08 -5.10 12.90
CA ARG A 65 -16.62 -3.99 13.69
C ARG A 65 -15.72 -2.76 13.61
N ARG A 66 -14.40 -2.92 13.79
CA ARG A 66 -13.40 -1.86 13.66
C ARG A 66 -13.34 -1.28 12.26
N LYS A 67 -13.28 -2.15 11.24
CA LYS A 67 -13.25 -1.75 9.83
C LYS A 67 -14.50 -0.98 9.42
N ASN A 68 -15.68 -1.44 9.84
CA ASN A 68 -16.95 -0.78 9.51
C ASN A 68 -17.05 0.64 10.07
N ALA A 69 -16.46 0.91 11.23
CA ALA A 69 -16.44 2.25 11.81
C ALA A 69 -15.70 3.28 10.95
N VAL A 70 -14.74 2.83 10.13
CA VAL A 70 -13.92 3.69 9.28
C VAL A 70 -14.20 3.55 7.79
N SER A 71 -14.90 2.50 7.36
CA SER A 71 -15.05 2.16 5.92
C SER A 71 -15.74 3.24 5.10
N ARG A 72 -16.70 3.97 5.68
CA ARG A 72 -17.41 5.05 5.00
C ARG A 72 -16.47 6.18 4.53
N PHE A 73 -15.38 6.42 5.29
CA PHE A 73 -14.39 7.46 4.94
C PHE A 73 -13.57 7.08 3.72
N PHE A 74 -13.40 5.81 3.44
CA PHE A 74 -12.70 5.29 2.27
C PHE A 74 -13.63 4.88 1.13
N SER A 75 -14.90 5.29 1.20
CA SER A 75 -15.85 5.10 0.09
C SER A 75 -15.46 5.96 -1.11
N ARG A 76 -15.84 5.50 -2.31
CA ARG A 76 -15.61 6.28 -3.55
C ARG A 76 -16.16 7.71 -3.45
N ALA A 77 -17.40 7.85 -2.96
CA ALA A 77 -18.04 9.16 -2.81
C ALA A 77 -17.23 10.11 -1.90
N GLN A 78 -16.62 9.57 -0.84
CA GLN A 78 -15.79 10.38 0.05
C GLN A 78 -14.45 10.75 -0.62
N MET A 79 -13.87 9.85 -1.40
CA MET A 79 -12.64 10.15 -2.14
C MET A 79 -12.85 11.22 -3.21
N LEU A 80 -13.99 11.23 -3.89
CA LEU A 80 -14.35 12.30 -4.83
C LEU A 80 -14.47 13.68 -4.15
N ARG A 81 -14.87 13.72 -2.88
CA ARG A 81 -14.87 14.98 -2.11
C ARG A 81 -13.46 15.42 -1.72
N LEU A 82 -12.56 14.46 -1.52
CA LEU A 82 -11.17 14.71 -1.16
C LEU A 82 -10.28 14.99 -2.39
N GLU A 83 -10.73 14.64 -3.58
CA GLU A 83 -9.99 14.75 -4.84
C GLU A 83 -9.32 16.12 -5.05
N PRO A 84 -9.99 17.29 -4.81
CA PRO A 84 -9.33 18.59 -4.98
C PRO A 84 -8.10 18.78 -4.09
N GLU A 85 -8.11 18.22 -2.88
CA GLU A 85 -6.95 18.31 -1.96
C GLU A 85 -5.81 17.41 -2.42
N ILE A 86 -6.12 16.18 -2.88
CA ILE A 86 -5.13 15.25 -3.44
C ILE A 86 -4.52 15.86 -4.71
N HIS A 87 -5.36 16.45 -5.59
CA HIS A 87 -4.90 17.14 -6.78
C HIS A 87 -3.93 18.29 -6.44
N ALA A 88 -4.31 19.15 -5.50
CA ALA A 88 -3.43 20.25 -5.06
C ALA A 88 -2.07 19.74 -4.53
N MET A 89 -2.06 18.65 -3.77
CA MET A 89 -0.82 18.03 -3.30
C MET A 89 0.00 17.41 -4.43
N ALA A 90 -0.64 16.79 -5.43
CA ALA A 90 0.05 16.27 -6.60
C ALA A 90 0.70 17.39 -7.44
N GLN A 91 -0.01 18.53 -7.62
CA GLN A 91 0.55 19.71 -8.28
C GLN A 91 1.74 20.27 -7.51
N LYS A 92 1.62 20.42 -6.20
CA LYS A 92 2.68 20.90 -5.31
C LYS A 92 3.93 19.99 -5.36
N MET A 93 3.72 18.67 -5.37
CA MET A 93 4.80 17.71 -5.57
C MET A 93 5.51 17.92 -6.91
N CYS A 94 4.76 18.09 -8.02
CA CYS A 94 5.33 18.34 -9.33
C CYS A 94 6.11 19.67 -9.36
N ASP A 95 5.59 20.74 -8.76
CA ASP A 95 6.30 22.02 -8.65
C ASP A 95 7.63 21.86 -7.91
N LYS A 96 7.60 21.17 -6.78
CA LYS A 96 8.81 20.92 -5.98
C LYS A 96 9.83 20.03 -6.70
N ILE A 97 9.38 19.05 -7.49
CA ILE A 97 10.27 18.27 -8.37
C ILE A 97 10.95 19.20 -9.39
N LEU A 98 10.18 20.04 -10.09
CA LEU A 98 10.71 20.96 -11.09
C LEU A 98 11.68 22.00 -10.51
N MET A 99 11.52 22.40 -9.25
CA MET A 99 12.47 23.25 -8.53
C MET A 99 13.83 22.56 -8.27
N CYS A 100 13.93 21.23 -8.45
CA CYS A 100 15.18 20.49 -8.33
C CYS A 100 16.02 20.55 -9.62
N ALA A 101 15.58 21.24 -10.69
CA ALA A 101 16.31 21.35 -11.93
C ALA A 101 17.76 21.85 -11.69
N GLY A 102 18.73 21.11 -12.23
CA GLY A 102 20.14 21.42 -12.10
C GLY A 102 20.75 21.21 -10.70
N LYS A 103 20.00 20.74 -9.70
CA LYS A 103 20.48 20.58 -8.30
C LYS A 103 21.04 19.19 -7.98
N GLY A 104 21.21 18.33 -8.99
CA GLY A 104 21.68 16.96 -8.82
C GLY A 104 20.55 15.93 -8.74
N PRO A 105 20.89 14.65 -8.45
CA PRO A 105 19.91 13.57 -8.47
C PRO A 105 18.95 13.64 -7.31
N VAL A 106 17.69 13.28 -7.59
CA VAL A 106 16.57 13.19 -6.64
C VAL A 106 16.18 11.72 -6.47
N GLU A 107 16.06 11.26 -5.24
CA GLU A 107 15.55 9.92 -4.91
C GLU A 107 14.01 9.93 -4.86
N MET A 108 13.39 9.30 -5.84
CA MET A 108 11.93 9.36 -6.02
C MET A 108 11.14 8.70 -4.90
N ILE A 109 11.72 7.75 -4.16
CA ILE A 109 11.03 7.15 -3.02
C ILE A 109 10.74 8.17 -1.90
N HIS A 110 11.62 9.15 -1.71
CA HIS A 110 11.39 10.22 -0.75
C HIS A 110 10.36 11.23 -1.26
N VAL A 111 10.34 11.51 -2.57
CA VAL A 111 9.35 12.37 -3.23
C VAL A 111 7.94 11.82 -3.01
N PHE A 112 7.73 10.56 -3.43
CA PHE A 112 6.43 9.92 -3.31
C PHE A 112 6.04 9.64 -1.85
N GLY A 113 7.03 9.35 -1.00
CA GLY A 113 6.81 9.20 0.44
C GLY A 113 6.33 10.49 1.11
N CYS A 114 6.87 11.65 0.73
CA CYS A 114 6.41 12.96 1.21
C CYS A 114 4.97 13.26 0.75
N PHE A 115 4.69 13.05 -0.54
CA PHE A 115 3.34 13.23 -1.08
C PHE A 115 2.31 12.36 -0.36
N ALA A 116 2.56 11.05 -0.30
CA ALA A 116 1.63 10.09 0.27
C ALA A 116 1.41 10.32 1.79
N ALA A 117 2.49 10.63 2.53
CA ALA A 117 2.39 10.94 3.96
C ALA A 117 1.59 12.22 4.24
N ASP A 118 1.80 13.28 3.46
CA ASP A 118 1.03 14.52 3.60
C ASP A 118 -0.43 14.32 3.22
N THR A 119 -0.71 13.55 2.16
CA THR A 119 -2.07 13.22 1.73
C THR A 119 -2.83 12.46 2.81
N ILE A 120 -2.26 11.35 3.32
CA ILE A 120 -2.96 10.54 4.33
C ILE A 120 -3.08 11.28 5.68
N SER A 121 -2.09 12.08 6.10
CA SER A 121 -2.18 12.83 7.35
C SER A 121 -3.18 13.99 7.27
N GLN A 122 -3.21 14.71 6.16
CA GLN A 122 -4.26 15.72 5.89
C GLN A 122 -5.64 15.09 5.95
N TYR A 123 -5.82 13.92 5.35
CA TYR A 123 -7.09 13.23 5.37
C TYR A 123 -7.47 12.70 6.75
N ALA A 124 -6.54 12.09 7.47
CA ALA A 124 -6.79 11.50 8.77
C ALA A 124 -7.05 12.53 9.87
N TYR A 125 -6.23 13.59 9.92
CA TYR A 125 -6.18 14.54 11.03
C TYR A 125 -6.63 15.95 10.66
N GLY A 126 -6.81 16.28 9.37
CA GLY A 126 -7.08 17.63 8.88
C GLY A 126 -5.83 18.52 8.84
N THR A 127 -4.65 17.97 9.07
CA THR A 127 -3.36 18.69 9.05
C THR A 127 -2.30 17.77 8.46
N PRO A 128 -1.61 18.18 7.36
CA PRO A 128 -0.52 17.39 6.78
C PRO A 128 0.71 17.41 7.71
N PHE A 129 1.62 16.47 7.54
CA PHE A 129 2.92 16.51 8.20
C PHE A 129 3.80 17.66 7.71
N GLY A 130 3.51 18.20 6.52
CA GLY A 130 4.21 19.34 5.94
C GLY A 130 5.52 18.95 5.21
N PHE A 131 5.67 17.71 4.80
CA PHE A 131 6.86 17.25 4.07
C PHE A 131 6.98 17.85 2.66
N LEU A 132 5.87 18.22 2.05
CA LEU A 132 5.88 18.95 0.78
C LEU A 132 6.26 20.44 0.95
N ASP A 133 6.16 20.99 2.16
CA ASP A 133 6.50 22.39 2.47
C ASP A 133 7.94 22.60 2.96
N GLN A 134 8.61 21.53 3.40
CA GLN A 134 9.98 21.62 3.91
C GLN A 134 11.00 21.82 2.78
N ASP A 135 12.18 22.35 3.11
CA ASP A 135 13.33 22.36 2.20
C ASP A 135 13.83 20.93 1.96
N GLY A 136 14.00 20.54 0.67
CA GLY A 136 14.42 19.21 0.29
C GLY A 136 13.34 18.14 0.52
N TRP A 137 13.73 16.86 0.52
CA TRP A 137 12.86 15.70 0.63
C TRP A 137 13.07 14.91 1.94
N LEU A 138 14.06 15.27 2.71
CA LEU A 138 14.38 14.70 4.02
C LEU A 138 14.43 15.82 5.08
N PRO A 139 14.10 15.48 6.32
CA PRO A 139 13.67 14.17 6.83
C PRO A 139 12.19 13.89 6.52
N ASN A 140 11.84 12.59 6.35
CA ASN A 140 10.45 12.13 6.19
C ASN A 140 10.24 10.79 6.92
N LEU A 141 9.08 10.15 6.76
CA LEU A 141 8.74 8.91 7.46
C LEU A 141 9.45 7.67 6.89
N LYS A 142 9.83 7.67 5.62
CA LYS A 142 10.28 6.46 4.91
C LYS A 142 11.45 5.74 5.58
N PRO A 143 12.56 6.42 5.99
CA PRO A 143 13.67 5.71 6.64
C PRO A 143 13.29 5.07 7.98
N GLY A 144 12.39 5.68 8.72
CA GLY A 144 11.89 5.13 9.98
C GLY A 144 10.97 3.92 9.77
N LEU A 145 10.05 3.99 8.80
CA LEU A 145 9.16 2.88 8.45
C LEU A 145 9.95 1.67 7.95
N GLU A 146 10.97 1.87 7.13
CA GLU A 146 11.86 0.81 6.67
C GLU A 146 12.62 0.15 7.83
N ALA A 147 13.14 0.93 8.76
CA ALA A 147 13.82 0.42 9.94
C ALA A 147 12.90 -0.45 10.82
N ILE A 148 11.64 -0.04 11.01
CA ILE A 148 10.63 -0.87 11.72
C ILE A 148 10.29 -2.13 10.93
N SER A 149 10.08 -2.03 9.62
CA SER A 149 9.73 -3.19 8.78
C SER A 149 10.80 -4.29 8.88
N ARG A 150 12.08 -3.91 8.97
CA ARG A 150 13.18 -4.85 9.22
C ARG A 150 13.09 -5.57 10.56
N THR A 151 12.52 -4.95 11.58
CA THR A 151 12.36 -5.56 12.91
C THR A 151 11.13 -6.44 13.04
N GLN A 152 10.13 -6.30 12.18
CA GLN A 152 8.87 -7.05 12.24
C GLN A 152 9.09 -8.56 12.13
N TYR A 153 9.98 -9.01 11.24
CA TYR A 153 10.30 -10.44 11.14
C TYR A 153 11.01 -10.96 12.38
N LEU A 154 11.89 -10.16 13.00
CA LEU A 154 12.53 -10.53 14.26
C LEU A 154 11.48 -10.77 15.34
N PHE A 155 10.49 -9.91 15.48
CA PHE A 155 9.38 -10.07 16.43
C PHE A 155 8.51 -11.29 16.13
N ARG A 156 8.36 -11.65 14.85
CA ARG A 156 7.62 -12.85 14.43
C ARG A 156 8.27 -14.14 14.94
N PHE A 157 9.60 -14.22 14.88
CA PHE A 157 10.37 -15.40 15.30
C PHE A 157 10.74 -15.38 16.79
N ILE A 158 10.98 -14.19 17.34
CA ILE A 158 11.37 -13.99 18.75
C ILE A 158 10.39 -12.99 19.40
N PRO A 159 9.15 -13.43 19.71
CA PRO A 159 8.07 -12.51 20.13
C PRO A 159 8.36 -11.75 21.42
N VAL A 160 9.25 -12.25 22.28
CA VAL A 160 9.63 -11.57 23.53
C VAL A 160 10.26 -10.21 23.26
N LEU A 161 11.01 -10.06 22.15
CA LEU A 161 11.68 -8.81 21.80
C LEU A 161 10.71 -7.65 21.54
N ARG A 162 9.45 -7.93 21.15
CA ARG A 162 8.44 -6.87 20.95
C ARG A 162 8.13 -6.09 22.24
N HIS A 163 8.37 -6.68 23.42
CA HIS A 163 8.19 -5.99 24.70
C HIS A 163 9.24 -4.90 24.92
N LEU A 164 10.41 -5.02 24.27
CA LEU A 164 11.45 -3.98 24.31
C LEU A 164 11.01 -2.69 23.60
N VAL A 165 10.04 -2.77 22.67
CA VAL A 165 9.48 -1.59 21.98
C VAL A 165 8.80 -0.63 22.97
N ALA A 166 8.33 -1.12 24.12
CA ALA A 166 7.82 -0.24 25.18
C ALA A 166 8.89 0.71 25.75
N PHE A 167 10.17 0.33 25.67
CA PHE A 167 11.31 1.14 26.09
C PHE A 167 11.88 2.00 24.94
N ALA A 168 11.41 1.81 23.72
CA ALA A 168 11.91 2.52 22.54
C ALA A 168 11.85 4.06 22.65
N PRO A 169 10.83 4.69 23.28
CA PRO A 169 10.84 6.14 23.51
C PRO A 169 12.04 6.62 24.34
N TYR A 170 12.51 5.82 25.27
CA TYR A 170 13.67 6.11 26.12
C TYR A 170 15.01 5.77 25.44
N LEU A 171 15.02 4.72 24.62
CA LEU A 171 16.21 4.22 23.94
C LEU A 171 16.36 4.76 22.49
N GLY A 172 15.36 5.47 21.97
CA GLY A 172 15.30 5.91 20.59
C GLY A 172 16.52 6.73 20.15
N LYS A 173 17.09 7.54 21.07
CA LYS A 173 18.33 8.28 20.78
C LYS A 173 19.54 7.37 20.54
N LEU A 174 19.57 6.19 21.15
CA LEU A 174 20.62 5.18 20.95
C LEU A 174 20.40 4.34 19.68
N MET A 175 19.15 4.28 19.17
CA MET A 175 18.78 3.48 18.00
C MET A 175 18.92 4.24 16.68
N GLY A 176 19.39 5.49 16.71
CA GLY A 176 19.58 6.34 15.53
C GLY A 176 18.41 7.30 15.27
N ALA A 177 18.70 8.40 14.59
CA ALA A 177 17.80 9.54 14.44
C ALA A 177 16.45 9.18 13.76
N ASN A 178 16.47 8.30 12.77
CA ASN A 178 15.26 7.89 12.03
C ASN A 178 14.28 7.11 12.90
N ILE A 179 14.79 6.19 13.74
CA ILE A 179 13.96 5.41 14.66
C ILE A 179 13.45 6.33 15.79
N ALA A 180 14.32 7.20 16.32
CA ALA A 180 13.93 8.17 17.35
C ALA A 180 12.79 9.05 16.88
N ARG A 181 12.86 9.57 15.64
CA ARG A 181 11.80 10.38 15.03
C ARG A 181 10.50 9.59 14.88
N LEU A 182 10.56 8.39 14.32
CA LEU A 182 9.36 7.56 14.15
C LEU A 182 8.72 7.19 15.48
N MET A 183 9.53 6.94 16.53
CA MET A 183 9.00 6.73 17.89
C MET A 183 8.31 7.99 18.42
N LYS A 184 8.91 9.16 18.19
CA LYS A 184 8.27 10.44 18.52
C LYS A 184 6.94 10.60 17.78
N ASP A 185 6.91 10.32 16.49
CA ASP A 185 5.68 10.41 15.70
C ASP A 185 4.60 9.44 16.20
N MET A 186 4.97 8.20 16.54
CA MET A 186 4.04 7.19 17.04
C MET A 186 3.50 7.48 18.44
N TYR A 187 4.33 8.00 19.35
CA TYR A 187 3.97 8.14 20.78
C TYR A 187 3.62 9.56 21.19
N GLU A 188 3.97 10.57 20.39
CA GLU A 188 3.72 11.98 20.69
C GLU A 188 2.90 12.65 19.57
N THR A 189 3.45 12.74 18.34
CA THR A 189 2.84 13.51 17.25
C THR A 189 1.44 13.00 16.88
N ILE A 190 1.27 11.68 16.67
CA ILE A 190 -0.02 11.10 16.30
C ILE A 190 -1.05 11.26 17.43
N PRO A 191 -0.75 10.93 18.70
CA PRO A 191 -1.67 11.22 19.80
C PRO A 191 -2.09 12.70 19.88
N ASP A 192 -1.15 13.63 19.71
CA ASP A 192 -1.45 15.06 19.73
C ASP A 192 -2.35 15.51 18.57
N LEU A 193 -2.13 14.97 17.36
CA LEU A 193 -3.00 15.23 16.21
C LEU A 193 -4.43 14.71 16.44
N ILE A 194 -4.58 13.51 17.02
CA ILE A 194 -5.89 12.96 17.40
C ILE A 194 -6.58 13.85 18.43
N MET A 195 -5.85 14.32 19.44
CA MET A 195 -6.42 15.21 20.47
C MET A 195 -6.78 16.60 19.92
N LYS A 196 -6.03 17.11 18.93
CA LYS A 196 -6.39 18.35 18.22
C LYS A 196 -7.65 18.14 17.36
N ALA A 197 -7.74 17.04 16.62
CA ALA A 197 -8.93 16.69 15.85
C ALA A 197 -10.19 16.60 16.73
N LYS A 198 -10.06 16.09 17.97
CA LYS A 198 -11.16 16.05 18.95
C LYS A 198 -11.65 17.45 19.35
N LYS A 199 -10.74 18.43 19.45
CA LYS A 199 -11.07 19.79 19.85
C LYS A 199 -11.63 20.68 18.73
N ASP A 200 -11.34 20.31 17.49
CA ASP A 200 -11.80 21.05 16.30
C ASP A 200 -12.48 20.09 15.30
N PRO A 201 -13.78 19.81 15.51
CA PRO A 201 -14.55 18.86 14.69
C PRO A 201 -14.59 19.22 13.20
N ALA A 202 -14.46 20.51 12.85
CA ALA A 202 -14.49 20.96 11.46
C ALA A 202 -13.23 20.54 10.67
N LYS A 203 -12.13 20.27 11.36
CA LYS A 203 -10.84 19.87 10.78
C LYS A 203 -10.55 18.37 10.89
N GLY A 204 -11.17 17.70 11.88
CA GLY A 204 -10.99 16.27 12.10
C GLY A 204 -11.86 15.46 11.16
N ARG A 205 -11.27 14.54 10.42
CA ARG A 205 -12.01 13.77 9.42
C ARG A 205 -12.25 12.34 9.89
N ILE A 206 -11.20 11.52 9.91
CA ILE A 206 -11.36 10.12 10.34
C ILE A 206 -11.47 10.04 11.86
N PHE A 207 -10.59 10.74 12.59
CA PHE A 207 -10.53 10.59 14.04
C PHE A 207 -11.61 11.32 14.82
N THR A 208 -12.13 12.43 14.32
CA THR A 208 -13.33 13.04 14.92
C THR A 208 -14.51 12.06 14.90
N GLU A 209 -14.76 11.49 13.74
CA GLU A 209 -15.88 10.58 13.56
C GLU A 209 -15.69 9.23 14.29
N LEU A 210 -14.44 8.75 14.42
CA LEU A 210 -14.17 7.57 15.23
C LEU A 210 -14.50 7.82 16.72
N LEU A 211 -14.19 9.00 17.22
CA LEU A 211 -14.50 9.40 18.59
C LEU A 211 -16.01 9.50 18.82
N ASP A 212 -16.77 9.98 17.82
CA ASP A 212 -18.23 10.10 17.87
C ASP A 212 -18.97 8.83 17.44
N SER A 213 -18.24 7.79 17.03
CA SER A 213 -18.82 6.52 16.56
C SER A 213 -19.50 5.73 17.69
N SER A 214 -20.34 4.75 17.30
CA SER A 214 -20.98 3.79 18.22
C SER A 214 -20.03 2.69 18.73
N LEU A 215 -18.72 2.81 18.52
CA LEU A 215 -17.74 1.89 19.10
C LEU A 215 -17.76 1.97 20.63
N PRO A 216 -17.54 0.85 21.33
CA PRO A 216 -17.34 0.84 22.78
C PRO A 216 -16.17 1.76 23.20
N GLU A 217 -16.24 2.30 24.42
CA GLU A 217 -15.23 3.26 24.91
C GLU A 217 -13.81 2.68 24.97
N GLU A 218 -13.67 1.37 25.21
CA GLU A 218 -12.39 0.68 25.15
C GLU A 218 -11.74 0.72 23.75
N GLU A 219 -12.54 0.82 22.69
CA GLU A 219 -12.08 0.96 21.30
C GLU A 219 -11.74 2.41 20.92
N LYS A 220 -12.09 3.38 21.77
CA LYS A 220 -11.86 4.82 21.59
C LYS A 220 -10.73 5.37 22.47
N THR A 221 -10.02 4.53 23.20
CA THR A 221 -8.87 4.97 24.01
C THR A 221 -7.80 5.60 23.11
N LEU A 222 -7.11 6.62 23.62
CA LEU A 222 -6.06 7.32 22.86
C LEU A 222 -4.98 6.33 22.36
N TYR A 223 -4.61 5.34 23.17
CA TYR A 223 -3.65 4.31 22.77
C TYR A 223 -4.15 3.48 21.58
N ARG A 224 -5.42 3.06 21.60
CA ARG A 224 -6.06 2.32 20.48
C ARG A 224 -6.12 3.16 19.21
N LEU A 225 -6.57 4.42 19.35
CA LEU A 225 -6.68 5.34 18.22
C LEU A 225 -5.30 5.73 17.65
N SER A 226 -4.27 5.88 18.50
CA SER A 226 -2.89 6.10 18.05
C SER A 226 -2.35 4.93 17.25
N GLY A 227 -2.70 3.70 17.64
CA GLY A 227 -2.37 2.50 16.86
C GLY A 227 -3.05 2.50 15.49
N GLU A 228 -4.31 2.90 15.40
CA GLU A 228 -5.01 3.06 14.14
C GLU A 228 -4.37 4.15 13.28
N GLY A 229 -4.09 5.31 13.87
CA GLY A 229 -3.46 6.44 13.19
C GLY A 229 -2.10 6.08 12.61
N PHE A 230 -1.26 5.42 13.40
CA PHE A 230 0.03 4.95 12.91
C PHE A 230 -0.14 3.92 11.76
N SER A 231 -1.08 2.99 11.88
CA SER A 231 -1.35 2.01 10.84
C SER A 231 -1.81 2.65 9.52
N LEU A 232 -2.68 3.66 9.59
CA LEU A 232 -3.14 4.41 8.42
C LEU A 232 -1.99 5.18 7.75
N ILE A 233 -1.17 5.88 8.55
CA ILE A 233 -0.01 6.62 8.05
C ILE A 233 1.01 5.70 7.40
N ALA A 234 1.39 4.61 8.05
CA ALA A 234 2.38 3.68 7.51
C ALA A 234 1.90 3.04 6.19
N ALA A 235 0.66 2.52 6.18
CA ALA A 235 0.09 1.88 5.00
C ALA A 235 -0.11 2.88 3.85
N GLY A 236 -0.67 4.07 4.15
CA GLY A 236 -0.96 5.10 3.16
C GLY A 236 0.29 5.78 2.60
N THR A 237 1.45 5.67 3.29
CA THR A 237 2.73 6.23 2.79
C THR A 237 3.49 5.25 1.92
N GLU A 238 3.63 3.99 2.35
CA GLU A 238 4.55 3.04 1.70
C GLU A 238 4.00 2.48 0.40
N SER A 239 2.73 2.03 0.39
CA SER A 239 2.19 1.29 -0.75
C SER A 239 2.00 2.17 -2.01
N PRO A 240 1.45 3.41 -1.94
CA PRO A 240 1.37 4.27 -3.10
C PRO A 240 2.75 4.69 -3.61
N ALA A 241 3.69 5.01 -2.71
CA ALA A 241 5.03 5.39 -3.09
C ALA A 241 5.75 4.28 -3.87
N ASN A 242 5.66 3.02 -3.43
CA ASN A 242 6.25 1.88 -4.14
C ASN A 242 5.61 1.68 -5.53
N THR A 243 4.29 1.82 -5.65
CA THR A 243 3.61 1.71 -6.95
C THR A 243 4.03 2.83 -7.91
N LEU A 244 4.13 4.05 -7.42
CA LEU A 244 4.59 5.20 -8.20
C LEU A 244 6.05 5.05 -8.66
N ILE A 245 6.92 4.44 -7.85
CA ILE A 245 8.31 4.11 -8.24
C ILE A 245 8.31 3.18 -9.45
N ILE A 246 7.55 2.09 -9.41
CA ILE A 246 7.46 1.12 -10.52
C ILE A 246 6.96 1.81 -11.79
N ILE A 247 5.85 2.53 -11.70
CA ILE A 247 5.28 3.24 -12.85
C ILE A 247 6.30 4.25 -13.42
N THR A 248 6.88 5.08 -12.58
CA THR A 248 7.84 6.12 -13.01
C THR A 248 9.07 5.53 -13.70
N TYR A 249 9.62 4.45 -13.17
CA TYR A 249 10.73 3.76 -13.79
C TYR A 249 10.41 3.31 -15.22
N PHE A 250 9.26 2.66 -15.41
CA PHE A 250 8.89 2.20 -16.75
C PHE A 250 8.50 3.33 -17.70
N LEU A 251 7.95 4.42 -17.20
CA LEU A 251 7.70 5.61 -18.01
C LEU A 251 9.01 6.24 -18.49
N LEU A 252 10.04 6.26 -17.68
CA LEU A 252 11.35 6.82 -18.05
C LEU A 252 12.19 5.89 -18.92
N THR A 253 12.06 4.56 -18.76
CA THR A 253 12.87 3.57 -19.51
C THR A 253 12.18 3.04 -20.76
N ARG A 254 10.90 3.28 -20.95
CA ARG A 254 10.08 2.80 -22.07
C ARG A 254 9.40 3.96 -22.82
N PRO A 255 10.14 4.70 -23.68
CA PRO A 255 9.62 5.92 -24.34
C PRO A 255 8.33 5.69 -25.13
N LYS A 256 8.15 4.48 -25.69
CA LYS A 256 6.88 4.12 -26.39
C LYS A 256 5.68 4.14 -25.47
N ILE A 257 5.81 3.66 -24.23
CA ILE A 257 4.75 3.66 -23.22
C ILE A 257 4.41 5.11 -22.85
N THR A 258 5.43 5.92 -22.59
CA THR A 258 5.26 7.32 -22.22
C THR A 258 4.61 8.14 -23.34
N ALA A 259 5.06 7.96 -24.59
CA ALA A 259 4.48 8.64 -25.73
C ALA A 259 2.99 8.29 -25.92
N ARG A 260 2.62 7.01 -25.78
CA ARG A 260 1.23 6.55 -25.88
C ARG A 260 0.38 7.06 -24.72
N LEU A 261 0.93 7.11 -23.51
CA LEU A 261 0.24 7.67 -22.36
C LEU A 261 0.03 9.19 -22.50
N ALA A 262 1.04 9.91 -23.00
CA ALA A 262 0.91 11.33 -23.29
C ALA A 262 -0.17 11.60 -24.37
N GLU A 263 -0.29 10.71 -25.36
CA GLU A 263 -1.37 10.77 -26.36
C GLU A 263 -2.75 10.52 -25.74
N ASP A 264 -2.87 9.51 -24.85
CA ASP A 264 -4.11 9.20 -24.12
C ASP A 264 -4.57 10.38 -23.23
N LEU A 265 -3.61 11.17 -22.73
CA LEU A 265 -3.86 12.37 -21.91
C LEU A 265 -3.92 13.68 -22.72
N ARG A 266 -3.87 13.62 -24.05
CA ARG A 266 -3.88 14.83 -24.89
C ARG A 266 -5.15 15.66 -24.65
N GLY A 267 -4.97 16.98 -24.51
CA GLY A 267 -6.05 17.95 -24.30
C GLY A 267 -6.54 18.06 -22.86
N ILE A 268 -5.97 17.29 -21.93
CA ILE A 268 -6.26 17.44 -20.50
C ILE A 268 -5.44 18.61 -19.94
N ASN A 269 -6.10 19.52 -19.24
CA ASN A 269 -5.43 20.58 -18.50
C ASN A 269 -4.82 20.02 -17.19
N PRO A 270 -3.50 20.08 -16.99
CA PRO A 270 -2.85 19.60 -15.76
C PRO A 270 -3.39 20.26 -14.48
N GLY A 271 -3.89 21.50 -14.58
CA GLY A 271 -4.48 22.24 -13.46
C GLY A 271 -5.89 21.83 -13.07
N GLU A 272 -6.55 20.97 -13.89
CA GLU A 272 -7.96 20.61 -13.73
C GLU A 272 -8.19 19.10 -13.88
N LEU A 273 -7.32 18.29 -13.25
CA LEU A 273 -7.42 16.83 -13.31
C LEU A 273 -8.63 16.34 -12.53
N SER A 274 -9.42 15.46 -13.13
CA SER A 274 -10.54 14.76 -12.50
C SER A 274 -10.30 13.24 -12.51
N TRP A 275 -10.38 12.61 -11.35
CA TRP A 275 -10.27 11.15 -11.24
C TRP A 275 -11.33 10.43 -12.08
N CYS A 276 -12.56 10.95 -12.09
CA CYS A 276 -13.63 10.37 -12.89
C CYS A 276 -13.32 10.35 -14.38
N ASP A 277 -12.69 11.42 -14.90
CA ASP A 277 -12.32 11.53 -16.32
C ASP A 277 -11.06 10.72 -16.63
N LEU A 278 -10.07 10.78 -15.72
CA LEU A 278 -8.82 10.05 -15.86
C LEU A 278 -9.02 8.53 -15.87
N GLU A 279 -9.90 8.02 -15.02
CA GLU A 279 -10.18 6.59 -15.00
C GLU A 279 -10.88 6.08 -16.27
N GLN A 280 -11.48 6.94 -17.07
CA GLN A 280 -12.04 6.56 -18.38
C GLN A 280 -10.96 6.40 -19.47
N ARG A 281 -9.72 6.86 -19.22
CA ARG A 281 -8.60 6.73 -20.15
C ARG A 281 -8.05 5.32 -20.14
N PRO A 282 -8.24 4.52 -21.23
CA PRO A 282 -7.91 3.09 -21.18
C PRO A 282 -6.41 2.83 -21.01
N TYR A 283 -5.55 3.66 -21.58
CA TYR A 283 -4.12 3.45 -21.50
C TYR A 283 -3.55 3.87 -20.14
N LEU A 284 -4.02 5.00 -19.58
CA LEU A 284 -3.68 5.39 -18.21
C LEU A 284 -4.15 4.33 -17.20
N ASN A 285 -5.36 3.81 -17.38
CA ASN A 285 -5.85 2.69 -16.56
C ASN A 285 -4.90 1.49 -16.65
N GLY A 286 -4.49 1.12 -17.87
CA GLY A 286 -3.54 0.03 -18.09
C GLY A 286 -2.20 0.24 -17.37
N VAL A 287 -1.63 1.44 -17.45
CA VAL A 287 -0.40 1.80 -16.75
C VAL A 287 -0.53 1.66 -15.22
N ILE A 288 -1.66 2.10 -14.64
CA ILE A 288 -1.90 2.03 -13.21
C ILE A 288 -2.08 0.57 -12.75
N TYR A 289 -2.89 -0.22 -13.46
CA TYR A 289 -3.08 -1.63 -13.11
C TYR A 289 -1.81 -2.46 -13.27
N GLU A 290 -1.00 -2.17 -14.30
CA GLU A 290 0.28 -2.84 -14.48
C GLU A 290 1.29 -2.44 -13.39
N GLY A 291 1.30 -1.16 -13.00
CA GLY A 291 2.06 -0.68 -11.85
C GLY A 291 1.66 -1.38 -10.55
N LEU A 292 0.37 -1.51 -10.28
CA LEU A 292 -0.16 -2.25 -9.13
C LEU A 292 0.19 -3.73 -9.19
N ARG A 293 0.16 -4.36 -10.37
CA ARG A 293 0.54 -5.76 -10.54
C ARG A 293 2.01 -5.99 -10.19
N MET A 294 2.91 -5.16 -10.70
CA MET A 294 4.35 -5.31 -10.52
C MET A 294 4.88 -4.74 -9.20
N SER A 295 4.11 -3.91 -8.49
CA SER A 295 4.44 -3.45 -7.14
C SER A 295 3.90 -4.37 -6.05
N TYR A 296 3.05 -5.34 -6.37
CA TYR A 296 2.47 -6.39 -5.50
C TYR A 296 1.65 -5.90 -4.30
N GLY A 297 1.66 -4.62 -3.97
CA GLY A 297 1.08 -4.09 -2.73
C GLY A 297 1.79 -4.63 -1.49
N MET A 298 1.18 -5.55 -0.77
CA MET A 298 1.84 -6.33 0.28
C MET A 298 2.38 -7.63 -0.32
N SER A 299 3.70 -7.82 -0.28
CA SER A 299 4.37 -9.01 -0.82
C SER A 299 4.25 -10.24 0.08
N SER A 300 3.99 -10.04 1.36
CA SER A 300 3.78 -11.13 2.32
C SER A 300 2.55 -11.96 1.98
N ARG A 301 2.64 -13.25 2.30
CA ARG A 301 1.50 -14.16 2.24
C ARG A 301 0.41 -13.69 3.20
N LEU A 302 -0.66 -13.16 2.69
CA LEU A 302 -1.79 -12.67 3.49
C LEU A 302 -2.70 -13.81 3.96
N ALA A 303 -2.13 -14.79 4.67
CA ALA A 303 -2.83 -15.99 5.08
C ALA A 303 -4.09 -15.70 5.91
N MET A 304 -5.09 -16.54 5.69
CA MET A 304 -6.37 -16.57 6.38
C MET A 304 -6.56 -17.93 7.06
N VAL A 305 -7.33 -17.92 8.14
CA VAL A 305 -7.70 -19.15 8.88
C VAL A 305 -9.21 -19.32 8.78
N PRO A 306 -9.73 -20.29 7.98
CA PRO A 306 -11.14 -20.63 7.96
C PRO A 306 -11.56 -21.15 9.33
N ARG A 307 -12.65 -20.63 9.92
CA ARG A 307 -13.11 -21.07 11.26
C ARG A 307 -14.26 -22.05 11.22
N ASN A 308 -15.17 -21.87 10.30
CA ASN A 308 -16.48 -22.54 10.31
C ASN A 308 -16.69 -23.49 9.12
N GLU A 309 -15.68 -23.65 8.26
CA GLU A 309 -15.77 -24.53 7.10
C GLU A 309 -14.39 -25.11 6.75
N ASP A 310 -14.38 -26.28 6.15
CA ASP A 310 -13.23 -26.86 5.47
C ASP A 310 -13.18 -26.29 4.04
N LEU A 311 -12.01 -26.05 3.48
CA LEU A 311 -11.88 -25.61 2.09
C LEU A 311 -11.64 -26.82 1.19
N HIS A 312 -12.37 -26.87 0.09
CA HIS A 312 -12.23 -27.93 -0.93
C HIS A 312 -11.54 -27.33 -2.15
N TYR A 313 -10.37 -27.83 -2.45
CA TYR A 313 -9.61 -27.46 -3.65
C TYR A 313 -9.70 -28.58 -4.67
N GLN A 314 -10.01 -28.22 -5.91
CA GLN A 314 -9.98 -29.15 -7.05
C GLN A 314 -9.56 -28.40 -8.31
N HIS A 315 -8.44 -28.82 -8.89
CA HIS A 315 -7.93 -28.30 -10.15
C HIS A 315 -7.09 -29.39 -10.85
N GLY A 316 -7.49 -29.79 -12.05
CA GLY A 316 -6.88 -30.91 -12.76
C GLY A 316 -6.93 -32.18 -11.92
N ASP A 317 -5.78 -32.84 -11.78
CA ASP A 317 -5.64 -34.08 -10.99
C ASP A 317 -5.46 -33.83 -9.48
N TYR A 318 -5.40 -32.54 -9.04
CA TYR A 318 -5.20 -32.20 -7.65
C TYR A 318 -6.54 -32.03 -6.94
N GLN A 319 -6.70 -32.78 -5.85
CA GLN A 319 -7.85 -32.68 -4.97
C GLN A 319 -7.40 -32.65 -3.51
N TYR A 320 -7.74 -31.59 -2.79
CA TYR A 320 -7.37 -31.42 -1.39
C TYR A 320 -8.56 -30.96 -0.53
N VAL A 321 -8.63 -31.47 0.69
CA VAL A 321 -9.48 -30.92 1.74
C VAL A 321 -8.56 -30.22 2.75
N ILE A 322 -8.74 -28.94 2.92
CA ILE A 322 -8.00 -28.12 3.88
C ILE A 322 -8.87 -27.95 5.10
N PRO A 323 -8.54 -28.59 6.23
CA PRO A 323 -9.36 -28.53 7.43
C PRO A 323 -9.50 -27.10 7.98
N ARG A 324 -10.65 -26.77 8.51
CA ARG A 324 -10.85 -25.54 9.27
C ARG A 324 -9.77 -25.39 10.36
N GLY A 325 -9.37 -24.16 10.62
CA GLY A 325 -8.28 -23.88 11.56
C GLY A 325 -6.89 -23.90 10.92
N THR A 326 -6.73 -24.39 9.69
CA THR A 326 -5.46 -24.38 8.95
C THR A 326 -5.27 -23.01 8.30
N ALA A 327 -4.13 -22.37 8.54
CA ALA A 327 -3.79 -21.14 7.84
C ALA A 327 -3.41 -21.43 6.39
N ILE A 328 -4.00 -20.71 5.45
CA ILE A 328 -3.66 -20.77 4.03
C ILE A 328 -3.57 -19.36 3.45
N GLY A 329 -2.57 -19.10 2.62
CA GLY A 329 -2.35 -17.80 2.00
C GLY A 329 -1.84 -17.91 0.57
N MET A 330 -1.76 -16.76 -0.07
CA MET A 330 -1.24 -16.59 -1.43
C MET A 330 -0.32 -15.37 -1.45
N SER A 331 0.78 -15.44 -2.17
CA SER A 331 1.70 -14.32 -2.37
C SER A 331 1.35 -13.59 -3.66
N SER A 332 1.13 -12.27 -3.59
CA SER A 332 0.89 -11.44 -4.78
C SER A 332 2.05 -11.54 -5.78
N SER A 333 3.29 -11.65 -5.30
CA SER A 333 4.48 -11.81 -6.14
C SER A 333 4.54 -13.14 -6.91
N ILE A 334 3.74 -14.13 -6.53
CA ILE A 334 3.57 -15.39 -7.28
C ILE A 334 2.33 -15.28 -8.17
N ALA A 335 1.18 -14.93 -7.60
CA ALA A 335 -0.08 -14.86 -8.34
C ALA A 335 -0.04 -13.87 -9.52
N HIS A 336 0.68 -12.75 -9.39
CA HIS A 336 0.83 -11.76 -10.45
C HIS A 336 1.84 -12.16 -11.55
N HIS A 337 2.54 -13.27 -11.35
CA HIS A 337 3.45 -13.87 -12.34
C HIS A 337 2.97 -15.23 -12.85
N ASP A 338 1.70 -15.56 -12.65
CA ASP A 338 1.08 -16.69 -13.32
C ASP A 338 0.98 -16.43 -14.83
N GLU A 339 1.74 -17.19 -15.63
CA GLU A 339 1.83 -17.01 -17.09
C GLU A 339 0.54 -17.39 -17.82
N ASN A 340 -0.35 -18.18 -17.20
CA ASN A 340 -1.67 -18.49 -17.77
C ASN A 340 -2.62 -17.30 -17.67
N VAL A 341 -2.44 -16.46 -16.64
CA VAL A 341 -3.24 -15.26 -16.39
C VAL A 341 -2.59 -14.03 -17.00
N PHE A 342 -1.28 -13.88 -16.84
CA PHE A 342 -0.48 -12.73 -17.27
C PHE A 342 0.67 -13.18 -18.18
N PRO A 343 0.45 -13.50 -19.45
CA PRO A 343 1.50 -13.89 -20.37
C PRO A 343 2.62 -12.83 -20.46
N ASN A 344 3.89 -13.27 -20.49
CA ASN A 344 5.07 -12.40 -20.35
C ASN A 344 5.00 -11.57 -19.07
N SER A 345 4.75 -12.19 -17.95
CA SER A 345 4.41 -11.58 -16.68
C SER A 345 5.47 -10.64 -16.11
N HIS A 346 6.74 -10.83 -16.51
CA HIS A 346 7.86 -9.96 -16.11
C HIS A 346 7.98 -8.69 -16.96
N GLU A 347 7.20 -8.56 -18.03
CA GLU A 347 7.15 -7.33 -18.82
C GLU A 347 6.11 -6.36 -18.27
N PHE A 348 6.45 -5.07 -18.26
CA PHE A 348 5.50 -3.99 -18.00
C PHE A 348 4.73 -3.70 -19.28
N ALA A 349 3.53 -4.25 -19.39
CA ALA A 349 2.70 -4.22 -20.59
C ALA A 349 1.28 -3.68 -20.29
N PRO A 350 1.09 -2.35 -20.31
CA PRO A 350 -0.23 -1.73 -20.09
C PRO A 350 -1.31 -2.25 -21.03
N GLU A 351 -0.92 -2.75 -22.20
CA GLU A 351 -1.79 -3.26 -23.26
C GLU A 351 -2.62 -4.47 -22.81
N ARG A 352 -2.14 -5.26 -21.85
CA ARG A 352 -2.91 -6.41 -21.32
C ARG A 352 -4.24 -6.01 -20.67
N TRP A 353 -4.29 -4.76 -20.18
CA TRP A 353 -5.47 -4.19 -19.53
C TRP A 353 -6.45 -3.52 -20.50
N ILE A 354 -6.21 -3.68 -21.81
CA ILE A 354 -7.04 -3.13 -22.88
C ILE A 354 -7.55 -4.27 -23.74
N ASN A 355 -8.86 -4.39 -23.90
CA ASN A 355 -9.46 -5.43 -24.74
C ASN A 355 -9.33 -5.10 -26.24
N ALA A 356 -9.75 -6.02 -27.11
CA ALA A 356 -9.69 -5.86 -28.56
C ALA A 356 -10.53 -4.66 -29.10
N GLN A 357 -11.47 -4.16 -28.31
CA GLN A 357 -12.28 -2.98 -28.63
C GLN A 357 -11.67 -1.66 -28.14
N GLY A 358 -10.43 -1.71 -27.58
CA GLY A 358 -9.75 -0.53 -27.02
C GLY A 358 -10.28 -0.07 -25.67
N GLN A 359 -11.10 -0.88 -25.01
CA GLN A 359 -11.68 -0.59 -23.69
C GLN A 359 -10.93 -1.32 -22.59
N LYS A 360 -11.21 -0.97 -21.32
CA LYS A 360 -10.63 -1.65 -20.14
C LYS A 360 -10.95 -3.14 -20.14
N ASN A 361 -9.92 -3.96 -19.97
CA ASN A 361 -10.04 -5.41 -19.80
C ASN A 361 -10.30 -5.76 -18.33
N LYS A 362 -11.56 -5.76 -17.93
CA LYS A 362 -11.98 -6.09 -16.55
C LYS A 362 -11.79 -7.56 -16.17
N ALA A 363 -11.60 -8.45 -17.15
CA ALA A 363 -11.47 -9.89 -16.89
C ALA A 363 -10.23 -10.22 -16.04
N LEU A 364 -9.16 -9.42 -16.16
CA LEU A 364 -7.94 -9.59 -15.38
C LEU A 364 -8.02 -9.02 -13.97
N GLU A 365 -8.96 -8.10 -13.70
CA GLU A 365 -9.06 -7.44 -12.39
C GLU A 365 -9.33 -8.45 -11.25
N LYS A 366 -10.05 -9.55 -11.53
CA LYS A 366 -10.34 -10.58 -10.53
C LYS A 366 -9.08 -11.27 -9.99
N TYR A 367 -8.00 -11.27 -10.76
CA TYR A 367 -6.72 -11.89 -10.38
C TYR A 367 -5.78 -10.93 -9.64
N MET A 368 -6.15 -9.65 -9.55
CA MET A 368 -5.36 -8.67 -8.80
C MET A 368 -5.48 -8.88 -7.30
N THR A 369 -4.35 -9.09 -6.66
CA THR A 369 -4.26 -9.28 -5.20
C THR A 369 -3.49 -8.16 -4.50
N SER A 370 -3.09 -7.08 -5.21
CA SER A 370 -2.36 -5.94 -4.66
C SER A 370 -3.08 -5.27 -3.49
N PHE A 371 -4.40 -5.29 -3.49
CA PHE A 371 -5.23 -4.78 -2.39
C PHE A 371 -5.74 -5.88 -1.45
N GLY A 372 -5.25 -7.11 -1.59
CA GLY A 372 -5.83 -8.28 -0.96
C GLY A 372 -7.25 -8.55 -1.46
N LYS A 373 -7.95 -9.50 -0.81
CA LYS A 373 -9.31 -9.90 -1.19
C LYS A 373 -10.22 -10.05 0.03
N GLY A 374 -11.52 -10.15 -0.26
CA GLY A 374 -12.55 -10.51 0.69
C GLY A 374 -12.81 -9.49 1.79
N THR A 375 -13.27 -9.97 2.93
CA THR A 375 -13.66 -9.10 4.06
C THR A 375 -12.49 -8.29 4.64
N ARG A 376 -11.24 -8.71 4.35
CA ARG A 376 -10.01 -8.04 4.80
C ARG A 376 -9.29 -7.28 3.68
N GLN A 377 -9.96 -7.04 2.56
CA GLN A 377 -9.45 -6.22 1.47
C GLN A 377 -9.07 -4.82 1.96
N CYS A 378 -8.08 -4.21 1.31
CA CYS A 378 -7.55 -2.90 1.64
C CYS A 378 -8.66 -1.87 1.84
N LEU A 379 -8.60 -1.15 2.96
CA LEU A 379 -9.54 -0.08 3.29
C LEU A 379 -9.32 1.13 2.38
N GLY A 380 -8.05 1.46 2.10
CA GLY A 380 -7.63 2.63 1.32
C GLY A 380 -7.62 2.45 -0.19
N MET A 381 -8.25 1.41 -0.75
CA MET A 381 -8.18 1.12 -2.19
C MET A 381 -8.63 2.31 -3.06
N ASN A 382 -9.76 2.95 -2.72
CA ASN A 382 -10.23 4.12 -3.48
C ASN A 382 -9.32 5.33 -3.33
N LEU A 383 -8.71 5.53 -2.15
CA LEU A 383 -7.71 6.58 -1.94
C LEU A 383 -6.48 6.33 -2.83
N ALA A 384 -5.95 5.12 -2.82
CA ALA A 384 -4.80 4.75 -3.63
C ALA A 384 -5.07 4.94 -5.13
N PHE A 385 -6.25 4.53 -5.63
CA PHE A 385 -6.61 4.80 -7.02
C PHE A 385 -6.67 6.30 -7.32
N CYS A 386 -7.35 7.09 -6.48
CA CYS A 386 -7.41 8.54 -6.65
C CYS A 386 -6.02 9.17 -6.71
N GLU A 387 -5.13 8.81 -5.77
CA GLU A 387 -3.72 9.25 -5.75
C GLU A 387 -2.97 8.85 -7.03
N LEU A 388 -3.06 7.57 -7.42
CA LEU A 388 -2.33 7.07 -8.58
C LEU A 388 -2.77 7.74 -9.88
N TYR A 389 -4.08 7.87 -10.11
CA TYR A 389 -4.60 8.54 -11.32
C TYR A 389 -4.16 10.00 -11.41
N LEU A 390 -4.32 10.75 -10.33
CA LEU A 390 -3.97 12.18 -10.28
C LEU A 390 -2.46 12.41 -10.40
N VAL A 391 -1.65 11.63 -9.66
CA VAL A 391 -0.19 11.78 -9.66
C VAL A 391 0.42 11.36 -10.99
N VAL A 392 0.04 10.21 -11.53
CA VAL A 392 0.59 9.72 -12.81
C VAL A 392 0.24 10.69 -13.94
N ALA A 393 -1.01 11.17 -14.01
CA ALA A 393 -1.41 12.15 -15.00
C ALA A 393 -0.66 13.49 -14.83
N ALA A 394 -0.59 14.03 -13.62
CA ALA A 394 0.16 15.26 -13.34
C ALA A 394 1.64 15.13 -13.72
N MET A 395 2.28 14.02 -13.37
CA MET A 395 3.68 13.78 -13.69
C MET A 395 3.92 13.67 -15.20
N VAL A 396 3.11 12.92 -15.94
CA VAL A 396 3.26 12.76 -17.41
C VAL A 396 3.10 14.09 -18.12
N LEU A 397 2.14 14.91 -17.67
CA LEU A 397 1.87 16.22 -18.29
C LEU A 397 2.87 17.32 -17.89
N ARG A 398 3.61 17.16 -16.77
CA ARG A 398 4.46 18.24 -16.21
C ARG A 398 5.93 17.86 -16.00
N SER A 399 6.19 16.77 -15.30
CA SER A 399 7.50 16.46 -14.73
C SER A 399 8.27 15.42 -15.54
N ILE A 400 7.63 14.35 -16.00
CA ILE A 400 8.28 13.25 -16.76
C ILE A 400 9.05 13.76 -17.97
N PRO A 401 8.55 14.74 -18.78
CA PRO A 401 9.30 15.24 -19.93
C PRO A 401 10.64 15.93 -19.60
N ARG A 402 10.85 16.23 -18.31
CA ARG A 402 12.06 16.91 -17.79
C ARG A 402 12.89 16.02 -16.88
N MET A 403 12.53 14.73 -16.77
CA MET A 403 13.23 13.75 -15.94
C MET A 403 14.09 12.83 -16.78
N GLU A 404 15.30 12.55 -16.29
CA GLU A 404 16.18 11.52 -16.82
C GLU A 404 16.64 10.59 -15.69
N ILE A 405 16.72 9.29 -15.97
CA ILE A 405 17.25 8.32 -15.00
C ILE A 405 18.71 8.62 -14.71
N TYR A 406 19.07 8.65 -13.43
CA TYR A 406 20.43 8.83 -12.97
C TYR A 406 20.95 7.58 -12.27
N ASP A 407 21.93 6.92 -12.87
CA ASP A 407 22.67 5.78 -12.30
C ASP A 407 21.76 4.77 -11.54
N THR A 408 20.67 4.35 -12.19
CA THR A 408 19.67 3.42 -11.68
C THR A 408 19.29 2.42 -12.76
N ASN A 409 19.19 1.15 -12.40
CA ASN A 409 18.70 0.08 -13.25
C ASN A 409 17.55 -0.68 -12.58
N TRP A 410 16.96 -1.68 -13.26
CA TRP A 410 15.84 -2.44 -12.72
C TRP A 410 16.15 -3.14 -11.39
N ASP A 411 17.36 -3.65 -11.21
CA ASP A 411 17.78 -4.31 -9.98
C ASP A 411 17.80 -3.39 -8.75
N ASP A 412 17.87 -2.07 -8.95
CA ASP A 412 17.78 -1.11 -7.85
C ASP A 412 16.34 -0.92 -7.34
N ILE A 413 15.34 -1.50 -8.05
CA ILE A 413 13.92 -1.28 -7.79
C ILE A 413 13.14 -2.60 -7.68
N ALA A 414 13.58 -3.62 -8.44
CA ALA A 414 12.91 -4.92 -8.53
C ALA A 414 12.76 -5.57 -7.15
N TYR A 415 11.64 -6.25 -6.96
CA TYR A 415 11.40 -7.05 -5.77
C TYR A 415 12.42 -8.17 -5.62
N ASP A 416 13.08 -8.22 -4.49
CA ASP A 416 14.06 -9.24 -4.13
C ASP A 416 13.65 -10.00 -2.87
N TYR A 417 13.20 -9.28 -1.83
CA TYR A 417 12.78 -9.89 -0.58
C TYR A 417 11.60 -9.16 0.07
N ASP A 418 10.97 -9.83 1.03
CA ASP A 418 9.75 -9.40 1.71
C ASP A 418 10.04 -8.83 3.10
N LEU A 419 9.59 -7.60 3.35
CA LEU A 419 9.46 -6.98 4.67
C LEU A 419 8.03 -6.50 4.93
N LEU A 420 7.03 -7.31 4.62
CA LEU A 420 5.61 -6.98 4.55
C LEU A 420 5.27 -6.21 3.25
N THR A 421 6.11 -5.26 2.88
CA THR A 421 6.15 -4.60 1.59
C THR A 421 7.33 -5.11 0.77
N PRO A 422 7.24 -5.10 -0.56
CA PRO A 422 8.34 -5.54 -1.43
C PRO A 422 9.57 -4.66 -1.24
N GLN A 423 10.72 -5.28 -1.14
CA GLN A 423 12.00 -4.58 -1.01
C GLN A 423 12.92 -4.98 -2.16
N PRO A 424 13.72 -4.06 -2.69
CA PRO A 424 14.76 -4.35 -3.64
C PRO A 424 15.96 -5.01 -2.96
N LYS A 425 16.90 -5.51 -3.74
CA LYS A 425 18.11 -6.15 -3.23
C LYS A 425 18.87 -5.27 -2.23
N LYS A 426 19.56 -5.89 -1.30
CA LYS A 426 20.36 -5.19 -0.30
C LYS A 426 21.39 -4.27 -0.98
N GLY A 427 21.44 -3.01 -0.55
CA GLY A 427 22.34 -2.02 -1.14
C GLY A 427 21.84 -1.38 -2.43
N ALA A 428 20.62 -1.70 -2.88
CA ALA A 428 19.96 -1.00 -3.97
C ALA A 428 19.83 0.50 -3.68
N ARG A 429 19.96 1.30 -4.72
CA ARG A 429 19.97 2.78 -4.62
C ARG A 429 18.61 3.41 -4.86
N GLY A 430 17.61 2.57 -5.18
CA GLY A 430 16.28 3.05 -5.54
C GLY A 430 16.22 3.82 -6.86
N LEU A 431 15.07 4.35 -7.22
CA LEU A 431 14.88 5.18 -8.40
C LEU A 431 15.44 6.59 -8.15
N ARG A 432 16.51 6.95 -8.87
CA ARG A 432 17.09 8.28 -8.87
C ARG A 432 16.94 8.92 -10.24
N VAL A 433 16.61 10.21 -10.25
CA VAL A 433 16.42 10.99 -11.48
C VAL A 433 17.13 12.34 -11.37
N THR A 434 17.56 12.87 -12.51
CA THR A 434 17.93 14.28 -12.65
C THR A 434 16.77 15.02 -13.32
N ILE A 435 16.66 16.31 -13.02
CA ILE A 435 15.63 17.21 -13.56
C ILE A 435 16.36 18.26 -14.43
N THR A 436 15.89 18.41 -15.68
CA THR A 436 16.42 19.39 -16.66
C THR A 436 15.56 20.63 -16.78
#